data_cf056241808cd3e05b3808a2bcb22b85
#
_entry.id   cf056241808cd3e05b3808a2bcb22b85
#
_cell.length_a   1.000
_cell.length_b   1.000
_cell.length_c   1.000
_cell.angle_alpha   90.00
_cell.angle_beta   90.00
_cell.angle_gamma   90.00
#
_symmetry.space_group_name_H-M   'P 1'
#
loop_
_entity.id
_entity.type
_entity.pdbx_description
1 polymer ?
#
loop_
_entity_poly.entity_id
_entity_poly.type
_entity_poly.pdbx_seq_one_letter_code
_entity_poly.pdbx_strand_id
1 'polypeptide(L)'
;MISRELAINFDRRNFLGTGFSGLALSQLLASTDAEKSNPLFNGGLHHKAKVRRVIQIFLNGGMSQMDTFDFKPELEKRHGQIVDVGLKATATGTPGPLMKSPFKWKQFGKSGRWVTNVFPHMAEHVDDMAFLMAMQSKSNVHGPASYLQNTGFLLPGFPSAGSWISYALGRLTDDLPAFIVMPDMRGLPYNGMGNFSSGFLPVSHQGTPVNPASPAPIPDLQPPASSKFITPAASVDGLKLLNNMNQNFATDRLGDSRLQARVESYELAAKMQLAAPEVFDLSRETAFIHERYGTSRPGADGAFSRNCLLARRFAERGVRFVQVWSGAGGPKNNWDNHTNIPTELPPIAKQVDQPVAALLMDLKARGMFADTLLVFTTEFGRMPFTQSGVGRDHNGSTFVTWLAGAGVKGGVSHGESDEFSYKAAINKTNCYDLYATILHLMGVDHEKLSVRHNGIDRRLTDVHGEVIKPILA
;
A
#
# COMPACT_ATOMS: atom_id res chain seq x y z
N MET A 1 31.95 -16.79 49.96
CA MET A 1 31.68 -17.86 48.99
C MET A 1 30.18 -17.90 48.70
N ILE A 2 29.59 -16.75 48.27
CA ILE A 2 28.20 -16.63 47.78
C ILE A 2 28.24 -15.53 46.73
N SER A 3 28.60 -15.87 45.50
CA SER A 3 28.54 -14.89 44.40
C SER A 3 28.60 -15.50 42.99
N ARG A 4 28.14 -16.73 42.82
CA ARG A 4 28.18 -17.36 41.46
C ARG A 4 26.88 -17.94 40.95
N GLU A 5 25.79 -17.89 41.70
CA GLU A 5 24.53 -18.54 41.25
C GLU A 5 23.38 -17.62 40.86
N LEU A 6 23.56 -16.29 40.92
CA LEU A 6 22.52 -15.35 40.53
C LEU A 6 22.69 -14.74 39.11
N ALA A 7 23.70 -15.21 38.36
CA ALA A 7 23.95 -14.76 36.97
C ALA A 7 23.30 -15.67 35.90
N ILE A 8 22.39 -16.56 36.31
CA ILE A 8 21.88 -17.58 35.42
C ILE A 8 20.38 -17.42 35.24
N ASN A 9 19.99 -17.42 33.99
CA ASN A 9 18.63 -17.51 33.45
C ASN A 9 17.89 -16.20 33.16
N PHE A 10 18.58 -15.19 32.66
CA PHE A 10 17.94 -14.35 31.67
C PHE A 10 18.08 -15.05 30.31
N ASP A 11 17.31 -16.12 30.13
CA ASP A 11 17.18 -16.75 28.83
C ASP A 11 16.53 -15.72 27.87
N ARG A 12 17.19 -15.45 26.74
CA ARG A 12 16.69 -14.58 25.68
C ARG A 12 15.26 -14.92 25.25
N ARG A 13 14.85 -16.18 25.41
CA ARG A 13 13.49 -16.63 25.12
C ARG A 13 12.46 -16.07 26.11
N ASN A 14 12.79 -15.99 27.38
CA ASN A 14 11.88 -15.48 28.40
C ASN A 14 11.78 -13.95 28.39
N PHE A 15 12.86 -13.26 28.03
CA PHE A 15 12.80 -11.79 27.84
C PHE A 15 12.00 -11.41 26.60
N LEU A 16 12.09 -12.20 25.52
CA LEU A 16 11.31 -12.00 24.27
C LEU A 16 9.85 -12.44 24.43
N GLY A 17 9.54 -13.34 25.36
CA GLY A 17 8.18 -13.81 25.65
C GLY A 17 7.32 -12.81 26.41
N THR A 18 7.91 -11.76 27.01
CA THR A 18 7.19 -10.85 27.89
C THR A 18 6.97 -9.43 27.35
N GLY A 19 7.41 -9.12 26.13
CA GLY A 19 7.17 -7.76 25.63
C GLY A 19 7.47 -7.43 24.18
N PHE A 20 8.11 -8.30 23.38
CA PHE A 20 8.56 -7.93 22.04
C PHE A 20 8.37 -9.01 20.96
N SER A 21 7.54 -10.00 21.16
CA SER A 21 7.58 -11.26 20.38
C SER A 21 6.68 -11.34 19.16
N GLY A 22 5.97 -10.30 18.76
CA GLY A 22 4.98 -10.41 17.69
C GLY A 22 5.48 -10.20 16.24
N LEU A 23 6.51 -9.42 16.03
CA LEU A 23 6.78 -8.85 14.70
C LEU A 23 7.97 -9.42 13.92
N ALA A 24 8.84 -10.22 14.50
CA ALA A 24 10.11 -10.52 13.86
C ALA A 24 10.46 -12.01 13.73
N LEU A 25 9.79 -12.93 14.41
CA LEU A 25 10.34 -14.28 14.58
C LEU A 25 10.02 -15.28 13.48
N SER A 26 8.94 -15.14 12.73
CA SER A 26 8.51 -16.16 11.76
C SER A 26 9.25 -16.14 10.41
N GLN A 27 9.98 -15.07 10.09
CA GLN A 27 10.69 -14.96 8.81
C GLN A 27 12.22 -14.95 8.91
N LEU A 28 12.78 -15.00 10.10
CA LEU A 28 14.24 -14.96 10.32
C LEU A 28 14.98 -16.26 9.91
N LEU A 29 14.25 -17.28 9.53
CA LEU A 29 14.83 -18.60 9.18
C LEU A 29 14.99 -18.83 7.67
N ALA A 30 14.55 -17.90 6.82
CA ALA A 30 14.40 -18.17 5.38
C ALA A 30 15.44 -17.52 4.45
N SER A 31 16.44 -16.76 4.92
CA SER A 31 17.39 -16.14 3.99
C SER A 31 18.83 -16.30 4.44
N THR A 32 19.52 -17.27 3.88
CA THR A 32 20.96 -17.53 4.09
C THR A 32 21.90 -16.77 3.13
N ASP A 33 21.37 -16.03 2.13
CA ASP A 33 22.19 -15.50 1.04
C ASP A 33 22.01 -14.00 0.78
N ALA A 34 21.79 -13.17 1.79
CA ALA A 34 21.85 -11.71 1.62
C ALA A 34 23.31 -11.27 1.50
N GLU A 35 23.96 -11.57 0.37
CA GLU A 35 25.26 -11.02 0.04
C GLU A 35 25.15 -9.53 -0.28
N LYS A 36 25.97 -8.75 0.45
CA LYS A 36 26.41 -7.38 0.23
C LYS A 36 25.33 -6.42 -0.35
N SER A 37 24.74 -5.62 0.53
CA SER A 37 24.04 -4.40 0.16
C SER A 37 24.91 -3.60 -0.83
N ASN A 38 24.32 -3.22 -1.95
CA ASN A 38 25.01 -2.34 -2.92
C ASN A 38 25.30 -1.01 -2.21
N PRO A 39 26.58 -0.64 -1.94
CA PRO A 39 26.94 0.55 -1.17
C PRO A 39 26.47 1.87 -1.80
N LEU A 40 25.98 1.84 -3.05
CA LEU A 40 25.42 3.00 -3.74
C LEU A 40 24.04 3.41 -3.22
N PHE A 41 23.35 2.57 -2.42
CA PHE A 41 21.97 2.82 -2.00
C PHE A 41 21.77 3.31 -0.57
N ASN A 42 22.79 3.39 0.25
CA ASN A 42 22.69 4.01 1.58
C ASN A 42 22.49 5.54 1.45
N GLY A 43 21.29 5.94 0.98
CA GLY A 43 20.89 7.35 0.87
C GLY A 43 21.27 8.07 -0.41
N GLY A 44 21.85 7.40 -1.39
CA GLY A 44 22.22 7.98 -2.68
C GLY A 44 21.08 8.01 -3.69
N LEU A 45 20.75 9.20 -4.22
CA LEU A 45 19.83 9.35 -5.34
C LEU A 45 20.60 9.18 -6.66
N HIS A 46 19.96 8.52 -7.66
CA HIS A 46 20.52 8.45 -9.02
C HIS A 46 20.33 9.75 -9.80
N HIS A 47 19.27 10.49 -9.44
CA HIS A 47 18.96 11.81 -10.00
C HIS A 47 18.10 12.61 -9.00
N LYS A 48 17.79 13.85 -9.32
CA LYS A 48 17.00 14.72 -8.44
C LYS A 48 15.58 14.17 -8.25
N ALA A 49 15.22 13.88 -7.00
CA ALA A 49 13.88 13.48 -6.63
C ALA A 49 12.89 14.66 -6.72
N LYS A 50 11.69 14.39 -7.21
CA LYS A 50 10.52 15.27 -7.13
C LYS A 50 9.60 14.85 -5.99
N VAL A 51 9.58 13.58 -5.65
CA VAL A 51 8.76 12.96 -4.61
C VAL A 51 9.63 12.52 -3.43
N ARG A 52 9.22 12.90 -2.23
CA ARG A 52 9.85 12.46 -0.98
C ARG A 52 9.05 11.36 -0.28
N ARG A 53 7.72 11.36 -0.46
CA ARG A 53 6.77 10.48 0.22
C ARG A 53 5.71 9.96 -0.73
N VAL A 54 5.23 8.76 -0.47
CA VAL A 54 4.14 8.14 -1.22
C VAL A 54 3.04 7.74 -0.24
N ILE A 55 1.79 8.08 -0.57
CA ILE A 55 0.60 7.52 0.06
C ILE A 55 -0.11 6.70 -1.00
N GLN A 56 -0.27 5.40 -0.77
CA GLN A 56 -0.96 4.50 -1.67
C GLN A 56 -2.29 4.04 -1.07
N ILE A 57 -3.38 4.32 -1.77
CA ILE A 57 -4.71 3.78 -1.47
C ILE A 57 -4.90 2.54 -2.34
N PHE A 58 -5.05 1.38 -1.70
CA PHE A 58 -5.23 0.11 -2.38
C PHE A 58 -6.65 -0.41 -2.19
N LEU A 59 -7.35 -0.63 -3.29
CA LEU A 59 -8.73 -1.11 -3.33
C LEU A 59 -8.71 -2.63 -3.52
N ASN A 60 -8.81 -3.37 -2.43
CA ASN A 60 -8.70 -4.82 -2.42
C ASN A 60 -9.99 -5.47 -2.92
N GLY A 61 -9.91 -6.21 -4.02
CA GLY A 61 -11.06 -6.92 -4.60
C GLY A 61 -11.39 -6.53 -6.06
N GLY A 62 -10.57 -5.71 -6.73
CA GLY A 62 -10.76 -5.42 -8.16
C GLY A 62 -11.85 -4.39 -8.46
N MET A 63 -11.53 -3.11 -8.33
CA MET A 63 -12.43 -2.01 -8.64
C MET A 63 -12.89 -2.03 -10.11
N SER A 64 -14.20 -1.92 -10.34
CA SER A 64 -14.77 -1.87 -11.68
C SER A 64 -14.47 -0.53 -12.37
N GLN A 65 -13.59 -0.57 -13.38
CA GLN A 65 -13.19 0.62 -14.12
C GLN A 65 -14.34 1.22 -14.92
N MET A 66 -15.19 0.41 -15.55
CA MET A 66 -16.32 0.86 -16.34
C MET A 66 -17.53 1.31 -15.52
N ASP A 67 -17.48 1.16 -14.21
CA ASP A 67 -18.51 1.67 -13.30
C ASP A 67 -18.01 2.88 -12.48
N THR A 68 -16.77 3.34 -12.75
CA THR A 68 -16.11 4.41 -11.99
C THR A 68 -15.51 5.51 -12.89
N PHE A 69 -14.47 5.21 -13.70
CA PHE A 69 -13.67 6.21 -14.43
C PHE A 69 -13.57 5.95 -15.94
N ASP A 70 -13.93 4.78 -16.43
CA ASP A 70 -13.75 4.37 -17.83
C ASP A 70 -15.09 4.33 -18.59
N PHE A 71 -15.58 5.51 -18.94
CA PHE A 71 -16.84 5.68 -19.69
C PHE A 71 -16.72 5.10 -21.12
N LYS A 72 -17.65 4.22 -21.51
CA LYS A 72 -17.70 3.58 -22.82
C LYS A 72 -19.08 3.71 -23.46
N PRO A 73 -19.23 4.60 -24.44
CA PRO A 73 -20.50 4.75 -25.17
C PRO A 73 -21.00 3.46 -25.82
N GLU A 74 -20.11 2.58 -26.28
CA GLU A 74 -20.51 1.30 -26.89
C GLU A 74 -21.13 0.33 -25.86
N LEU A 75 -20.74 0.39 -24.58
CA LEU A 75 -21.44 -0.38 -23.53
C LEU A 75 -22.86 0.12 -23.31
N GLU A 76 -23.09 1.43 -23.38
CA GLU A 76 -24.45 2.01 -23.30
C GLU A 76 -25.32 1.53 -24.46
N LYS A 77 -24.79 1.61 -25.69
CA LYS A 77 -25.47 1.31 -26.95
C LYS A 77 -25.73 -0.20 -27.10
N ARG A 78 -24.83 -1.05 -26.67
CA ARG A 78 -24.90 -2.51 -26.87
C ARG A 78 -25.28 -3.26 -25.60
N HIS A 79 -25.81 -2.57 -24.60
CA HIS A 79 -26.29 -3.21 -23.37
C HIS A 79 -27.30 -4.33 -23.66
N GLY A 80 -27.13 -5.47 -23.02
CA GLY A 80 -27.95 -6.66 -23.18
C GLY A 80 -27.62 -7.53 -24.40
N GLN A 81 -26.68 -7.12 -25.26
CA GLN A 81 -26.24 -7.93 -26.40
C GLN A 81 -25.18 -8.96 -26.01
N ILE A 82 -25.28 -10.15 -26.57
CA ILE A 82 -24.20 -11.14 -26.50
C ILE A 82 -23.22 -10.83 -27.62
N VAL A 83 -21.95 -10.71 -27.27
CA VAL A 83 -20.86 -10.37 -28.19
C VAL A 83 -19.78 -11.43 -28.06
N ASP A 84 -19.37 -11.98 -29.21
CA ASP A 84 -18.20 -12.84 -29.26
C ASP A 84 -16.91 -11.99 -29.26
N VAL A 85 -16.20 -12.00 -28.17
CA VAL A 85 -14.88 -11.37 -28.02
C VAL A 85 -13.75 -12.41 -27.97
N GLY A 86 -14.03 -13.62 -28.42
CA GLY A 86 -13.06 -14.73 -28.39
C GLY A 86 -12.79 -15.31 -26.99
N LEU A 87 -13.67 -15.01 -26.02
CA LEU A 87 -13.56 -15.60 -24.68
C LEU A 87 -14.00 -17.05 -24.70
N LYS A 88 -13.08 -17.93 -24.31
CA LYS A 88 -13.45 -19.28 -23.88
C LYS A 88 -14.11 -19.19 -22.51
N ALA A 89 -14.96 -20.17 -22.15
CA ALA A 89 -15.53 -20.28 -20.82
C ALA A 89 -14.43 -20.12 -19.76
N THR A 90 -14.65 -19.20 -18.84
CA THR A 90 -13.72 -18.97 -17.72
C THR A 90 -14.00 -19.98 -16.59
N ALA A 91 -13.13 -20.04 -15.58
CA ALA A 91 -13.37 -20.89 -14.40
C ALA A 91 -14.67 -20.54 -13.66
N THR A 92 -15.23 -19.36 -13.90
CA THR A 92 -16.46 -18.85 -13.32
C THR A 92 -17.71 -19.00 -14.21
N GLY A 93 -17.55 -19.52 -15.42
CA GLY A 93 -18.65 -19.81 -16.34
C GLY A 93 -18.56 -19.11 -17.70
N THR A 94 -19.63 -19.14 -18.46
CA THR A 94 -19.75 -18.43 -19.75
C THR A 94 -20.13 -16.96 -19.47
N PRO A 95 -19.44 -15.98 -20.11
CA PRO A 95 -19.81 -14.58 -19.99
C PRO A 95 -21.25 -14.33 -20.40
N GLY A 96 -21.96 -13.55 -19.60
CA GLY A 96 -23.30 -13.09 -19.95
C GLY A 96 -23.28 -11.98 -21.01
N PRO A 97 -24.41 -11.32 -21.27
CA PRO A 97 -24.49 -10.17 -22.19
C PRO A 97 -23.66 -8.99 -21.68
N LEU A 98 -23.32 -8.07 -22.60
CA LEU A 98 -22.71 -6.77 -22.25
C LEU A 98 -23.61 -6.00 -21.27
N MET A 99 -23.00 -5.43 -20.26
CA MET A 99 -23.69 -4.65 -19.25
C MET A 99 -23.12 -3.23 -19.17
N LYS A 100 -23.97 -2.23 -19.47
CA LYS A 100 -23.64 -0.83 -19.22
C LYS A 100 -23.48 -0.56 -17.72
N SER A 101 -22.83 0.54 -17.38
CA SER A 101 -22.81 0.98 -15.99
C SER A 101 -24.23 1.31 -15.50
N PRO A 102 -24.63 0.84 -14.31
CA PRO A 102 -25.90 1.23 -13.70
C PRO A 102 -25.87 2.65 -13.12
N PHE A 103 -24.69 3.28 -13.10
CA PHE A 103 -24.48 4.59 -12.49
C PHE A 103 -24.51 5.72 -13.50
N LYS A 104 -24.80 6.94 -13.03
CA LYS A 104 -24.87 8.13 -13.89
C LYS A 104 -23.48 8.70 -14.10
N TRP A 105 -23.12 8.92 -15.35
CA TRP A 105 -21.89 9.55 -15.78
C TRP A 105 -22.03 11.06 -15.89
N LYS A 106 -20.97 11.78 -15.52
CA LYS A 106 -20.84 13.22 -15.71
C LYS A 106 -19.38 13.57 -15.97
N GLN A 107 -19.15 14.62 -16.75
CA GLN A 107 -17.82 15.20 -16.92
C GLN A 107 -17.51 16.20 -15.81
N PHE A 108 -16.27 16.16 -15.33
CA PHE A 108 -15.77 17.01 -14.27
C PHE A 108 -14.46 17.68 -14.67
N GLY A 109 -14.15 18.77 -13.97
CA GLY A 109 -12.94 19.54 -14.16
C GLY A 109 -12.80 20.19 -15.54
N LYS A 110 -11.70 20.89 -15.73
CA LYS A 110 -11.32 21.47 -17.05
C LYS A 110 -10.88 20.38 -18.02
N SER A 111 -10.38 19.27 -17.50
CA SER A 111 -9.99 18.08 -18.27
C SER A 111 -11.19 17.35 -18.91
N GLY A 112 -12.41 17.63 -18.45
CA GLY A 112 -13.62 16.96 -18.94
C GLY A 112 -13.65 15.45 -18.59
N ARG A 113 -13.02 15.05 -17.50
CA ARG A 113 -12.92 13.65 -17.10
C ARG A 113 -14.28 13.06 -16.76
N TRP A 114 -14.65 11.94 -17.38
CA TRP A 114 -15.85 11.20 -17.04
C TRP A 114 -15.68 10.47 -15.71
N VAL A 115 -16.60 10.68 -14.78
CA VAL A 115 -16.68 9.98 -13.50
C VAL A 115 -18.14 9.65 -13.20
N THR A 116 -18.40 8.49 -12.62
CA THR A 116 -19.74 8.13 -12.17
C THR A 116 -20.09 8.79 -10.83
N ASN A 117 -21.39 8.84 -10.54
CA ASN A 117 -21.90 9.38 -9.29
C ASN A 117 -21.58 8.54 -8.03
N VAL A 118 -20.76 7.49 -8.14
CA VAL A 118 -20.26 6.75 -6.97
C VAL A 118 -19.09 7.47 -6.30
N PHE A 119 -18.39 8.38 -7.04
CA PHE A 119 -17.26 9.15 -6.54
C PHE A 119 -17.48 10.68 -6.67
N PRO A 120 -18.56 11.25 -6.05
CA PRO A 120 -18.89 12.67 -6.22
C PRO A 120 -17.82 13.62 -5.65
N HIS A 121 -17.13 13.25 -4.56
CA HIS A 121 -16.10 14.10 -3.94
C HIS A 121 -14.75 14.03 -4.69
N MET A 122 -14.27 12.83 -5.05
CA MET A 122 -13.05 12.70 -5.84
C MET A 122 -13.18 13.31 -7.24
N ALA A 123 -14.37 13.29 -7.83
CA ALA A 123 -14.63 13.89 -9.13
C ALA A 123 -14.32 15.40 -9.21
N GLU A 124 -14.45 16.12 -8.09
CA GLU A 124 -14.10 17.55 -8.02
C GLU A 124 -12.57 17.81 -8.14
N HIS A 125 -11.75 16.76 -8.03
CA HIS A 125 -10.29 16.85 -8.03
C HIS A 125 -9.63 16.20 -9.25
N VAL A 126 -10.38 15.85 -10.29
CA VAL A 126 -9.85 15.15 -11.48
C VAL A 126 -8.74 15.93 -12.19
N ASP A 127 -8.74 17.24 -12.10
CA ASP A 127 -7.71 18.11 -12.68
C ASP A 127 -6.37 18.05 -11.90
N ASP A 128 -6.34 17.45 -10.73
CA ASP A 128 -5.11 17.16 -9.98
C ASP A 128 -4.57 15.75 -10.27
N MET A 129 -5.31 14.91 -10.99
CA MET A 129 -5.03 13.48 -11.21
C MET A 129 -4.50 13.19 -12.60
N ALA A 130 -3.55 12.27 -12.70
CA ALA A 130 -3.15 11.60 -13.94
C ALA A 130 -3.72 10.19 -13.93
N PHE A 131 -4.52 9.86 -14.93
CA PHE A 131 -5.19 8.56 -15.04
C PHE A 131 -4.40 7.62 -15.95
N LEU A 132 -4.09 6.42 -15.48
CA LEU A 132 -3.61 5.29 -16.27
C LEU A 132 -4.82 4.42 -16.62
N MET A 133 -5.30 4.57 -17.87
CA MET A 133 -6.57 3.99 -18.31
C MET A 133 -6.47 2.57 -18.87
N ALA A 134 -5.25 2.08 -19.04
CA ALA A 134 -4.94 0.80 -19.68
C ALA A 134 -3.96 -0.02 -18.86
N MET A 135 -4.14 -0.02 -17.53
CA MET A 135 -3.39 -0.89 -16.65
C MET A 135 -3.74 -2.36 -16.89
N GLN A 136 -2.75 -3.24 -16.81
CA GLN A 136 -2.94 -4.69 -16.98
C GLN A 136 -2.34 -5.45 -15.79
N SER A 137 -2.97 -6.56 -15.43
CA SER A 137 -2.46 -7.57 -14.51
C SER A 137 -2.20 -8.88 -15.26
N LYS A 138 -1.16 -9.62 -14.87
CA LYS A 138 -0.88 -10.96 -15.39
C LYS A 138 -1.80 -12.03 -14.78
N SER A 139 -2.68 -11.67 -13.86
CA SER A 139 -3.62 -12.57 -13.19
C SER A 139 -4.96 -11.89 -12.98
N ASN A 140 -6.02 -12.67 -13.01
CA ASN A 140 -7.39 -12.31 -12.61
C ASN A 140 -7.84 -13.06 -11.34
N VAL A 141 -6.89 -13.55 -10.55
CA VAL A 141 -7.12 -14.18 -9.24
C VAL A 141 -6.54 -13.28 -8.18
N HIS A 142 -7.31 -12.90 -7.15
CA HIS A 142 -6.95 -11.89 -6.16
C HIS A 142 -5.59 -12.12 -5.51
N GLY A 143 -5.31 -13.31 -5.01
CA GLY A 143 -4.04 -13.61 -4.34
C GLY A 143 -2.81 -13.31 -5.21
N PRO A 144 -2.63 -14.01 -6.35
CA PRO A 144 -1.52 -13.74 -7.27
C PRO A 144 -1.49 -12.30 -7.79
N ALA A 145 -2.65 -11.72 -8.14
CA ALA A 145 -2.72 -10.36 -8.66
C ALA A 145 -2.36 -9.31 -7.60
N SER A 146 -2.79 -9.51 -6.36
CA SER A 146 -2.44 -8.64 -5.23
C SER A 146 -0.94 -8.69 -4.95
N TYR A 147 -0.32 -9.89 -4.97
CA TYR A 147 1.14 -9.99 -4.90
C TYR A 147 1.81 -9.26 -6.07
N LEU A 148 1.38 -9.52 -7.30
CA LEU A 148 1.95 -8.86 -8.49
C LEU A 148 1.90 -7.34 -8.37
N GLN A 149 0.74 -6.80 -7.97
CA GLN A 149 0.54 -5.36 -7.85
C GLN A 149 1.35 -4.73 -6.69
N ASN A 150 1.74 -5.50 -5.68
CA ASN A 150 2.50 -5.00 -4.53
C ASN A 150 4.00 -5.34 -4.59
N THR A 151 4.39 -6.43 -5.24
CA THR A 151 5.78 -6.94 -5.20
C THR A 151 6.43 -7.09 -6.58
N GLY A 152 5.66 -6.97 -7.68
CA GLY A 152 6.12 -7.28 -9.03
C GLY A 152 6.11 -8.78 -9.37
N PHE A 153 5.69 -9.67 -8.47
CA PHE A 153 5.71 -11.12 -8.66
C PHE A 153 4.38 -11.76 -8.25
N LEU A 154 3.99 -12.84 -8.94
CA LEU A 154 2.74 -13.55 -8.68
C LEU A 154 2.78 -14.45 -7.43
N LEU A 155 3.96 -14.70 -6.89
CA LEU A 155 4.22 -15.63 -5.80
C LEU A 155 4.72 -14.93 -4.55
N PRO A 156 4.53 -15.52 -3.36
CA PRO A 156 5.10 -15.00 -2.12
C PRO A 156 6.64 -15.04 -2.09
N GLY A 157 7.24 -14.33 -1.12
CA GLY A 157 8.68 -14.35 -0.88
C GLY A 157 9.44 -13.17 -1.49
N PHE A 158 8.77 -12.32 -2.26
CA PHE A 158 9.39 -11.13 -2.86
C PHE A 158 9.07 -9.87 -2.02
N PRO A 159 10.03 -8.92 -1.98
CA PRO A 159 9.82 -7.67 -1.25
C PRO A 159 8.73 -6.81 -1.89
N SER A 160 7.91 -6.20 -1.06
CA SER A 160 6.92 -5.23 -1.51
C SER A 160 7.56 -3.91 -1.97
N ALA A 161 6.82 -3.12 -2.74
CA ALA A 161 7.27 -1.81 -3.23
C ALA A 161 7.67 -0.88 -2.08
N GLY A 162 6.91 -0.86 -0.97
CA GLY A 162 7.27 -0.10 0.23
C GLY A 162 8.57 -0.58 0.87
N SER A 163 8.83 -1.89 0.85
CA SER A 163 10.09 -2.47 1.34
C SER A 163 11.28 -2.08 0.45
N TRP A 164 11.11 -2.11 -0.87
CA TRP A 164 12.13 -1.65 -1.82
C TRP A 164 12.43 -0.15 -1.66
N ILE A 165 11.39 0.68 -1.50
CA ILE A 165 11.54 2.13 -1.29
C ILE A 165 12.24 2.39 0.05
N SER A 166 11.85 1.68 1.11
CA SER A 166 12.52 1.75 2.41
C SER A 166 13.99 1.33 2.33
N TYR A 167 14.29 0.26 1.58
CA TYR A 167 15.66 -0.23 1.38
C TYR A 167 16.52 0.75 0.60
N ALA A 168 16.00 1.32 -0.49
CA ALA A 168 16.73 2.23 -1.35
C ALA A 168 16.99 3.59 -0.69
N LEU A 169 16.01 4.13 0.04
CA LEU A 169 16.00 5.54 0.45
C LEU A 169 16.01 5.75 1.96
N GLY A 170 15.89 4.67 2.74
CA GLY A 170 15.83 4.77 4.19
C GLY A 170 14.64 5.56 4.73
N ARG A 171 14.78 6.07 5.94
CA ARG A 171 13.80 6.87 6.68
C ARG A 171 14.03 8.36 6.47
N LEU A 172 12.97 9.16 6.60
CA LEU A 172 13.06 10.63 6.68
C LEU A 172 13.00 11.13 8.13
N THR A 173 12.76 10.23 9.08
CA THR A 173 12.69 10.48 10.52
C THR A 173 13.35 9.32 11.24
N ASP A 174 13.85 9.54 12.46
CA ASP A 174 14.52 8.52 13.27
C ASP A 174 13.57 7.76 14.19
N ASP A 175 12.34 8.23 14.36
CA ASP A 175 11.38 7.76 15.37
C ASP A 175 10.17 7.00 14.80
N LEU A 176 10.04 6.92 13.46
CA LEU A 176 9.00 6.16 12.78
C LEU A 176 9.58 5.27 11.67
N PRO A 177 8.93 4.14 11.34
CA PRO A 177 9.36 3.29 10.25
C PRO A 177 9.21 4.02 8.90
N ALA A 178 10.03 3.63 7.92
CA ALA A 178 9.94 4.17 6.57
C ALA A 178 8.67 3.72 5.84
N PHE A 179 8.12 2.56 6.21
CA PHE A 179 6.96 1.95 5.57
C PHE A 179 5.89 1.56 6.59
N ILE A 180 4.71 2.15 6.49
CA ILE A 180 3.54 1.87 7.33
C ILE A 180 2.41 1.35 6.45
N VAL A 181 1.68 0.35 6.98
CA VAL A 181 0.51 -0.24 6.35
C VAL A 181 -0.69 -0.14 7.28
N MET A 182 -1.78 0.40 6.78
CA MET A 182 -3.05 0.47 7.49
C MET A 182 -4.09 -0.41 6.78
N PRO A 183 -4.30 -1.64 7.26
CA PRO A 183 -5.32 -2.53 6.71
C PRO A 183 -6.73 -1.98 6.93
N ASP A 184 -7.71 -2.56 6.22
CA ASP A 184 -9.12 -2.33 6.53
C ASP A 184 -9.43 -2.83 7.95
N MET A 185 -10.28 -2.11 8.69
CA MET A 185 -10.65 -2.51 10.05
C MET A 185 -11.31 -3.89 10.14
N ARG A 186 -11.87 -4.37 9.02
CA ARG A 186 -12.54 -5.67 8.91
C ARG A 186 -11.59 -6.84 8.74
N GLY A 187 -10.32 -6.59 8.43
CA GLY A 187 -9.28 -7.61 8.31
C GLY A 187 -8.16 -7.26 7.35
N LEU A 188 -7.21 -8.19 7.25
CA LEU A 188 -6.10 -8.10 6.30
C LEU A 188 -6.60 -8.32 4.86
N PRO A 189 -5.90 -7.78 3.85
CA PRO A 189 -6.19 -8.05 2.45
C PRO A 189 -5.96 -9.53 2.07
N TYR A 190 -6.29 -9.91 0.83
CA TYR A 190 -5.85 -11.20 0.28
C TYR A 190 -4.34 -11.37 0.49
N ASN A 191 -3.89 -12.57 0.84
CA ASN A 191 -2.51 -12.91 1.21
C ASN A 191 -2.00 -12.28 2.53
N GLY A 192 -2.78 -11.51 3.26
CA GLY A 192 -2.44 -10.97 4.55
C GLY A 192 -1.14 -10.15 4.52
N MET A 193 -0.25 -10.44 5.47
CA MET A 193 1.04 -9.76 5.64
C MET A 193 2.00 -9.92 4.44
N GLY A 194 1.79 -10.91 3.58
CA GLY A 194 2.65 -11.17 2.42
C GLY A 194 2.74 -10.01 1.44
N ASN A 195 1.67 -9.20 1.33
CA ASN A 195 1.65 -8.03 0.44
C ASN A 195 2.60 -6.89 0.84
N PHE A 196 3.05 -6.87 2.08
CA PHE A 196 3.93 -5.83 2.62
C PHE A 196 5.16 -6.41 3.33
N SER A 197 5.51 -7.64 2.94
CA SER A 197 6.71 -8.34 3.39
C SER A 197 7.98 -7.70 2.83
N SER A 198 9.06 -7.78 3.63
CA SER A 198 10.40 -7.47 3.16
C SER A 198 10.98 -8.55 2.23
N GLY A 199 10.36 -9.74 2.17
CA GLY A 199 10.85 -10.84 1.36
C GLY A 199 12.29 -11.21 1.69
N PHE A 200 13.18 -11.15 0.70
CA PHE A 200 14.61 -11.39 0.86
C PHE A 200 15.41 -10.14 1.31
N LEU A 201 14.78 -8.97 1.39
CA LEU A 201 15.43 -7.78 1.98
C LEU A 201 15.48 -7.88 3.51
N PRO A 202 16.34 -7.12 4.19
CA PRO A 202 16.36 -7.09 5.64
C PRO A 202 15.00 -6.77 6.25
N VAL A 203 14.66 -7.44 7.34
CA VAL A 203 13.34 -7.32 7.99
C VAL A 203 13.03 -5.89 8.49
N SER A 204 14.05 -5.07 8.71
CA SER A 204 13.90 -3.65 9.06
C SER A 204 13.15 -2.82 7.99
N HIS A 205 13.02 -3.35 6.77
CA HIS A 205 12.29 -2.71 5.66
C HIS A 205 10.87 -3.24 5.48
N GLN A 206 10.42 -4.19 6.33
CA GLN A 206 9.06 -4.71 6.28
C GLN A 206 8.04 -3.64 6.63
N GLY A 207 6.87 -3.69 5.98
CA GLY A 207 5.76 -2.81 6.31
C GLY A 207 5.27 -3.04 7.75
N THR A 208 5.22 -1.98 8.53
CA THR A 208 4.69 -2.01 9.90
C THR A 208 3.18 -1.88 9.85
N PRO A 209 2.42 -2.92 10.25
CA PRO A 209 0.96 -2.83 10.27
C PRO A 209 0.51 -1.94 11.42
N VAL A 210 -0.44 -1.08 11.11
CA VAL A 210 -1.08 -0.16 12.06
C VAL A 210 -2.59 -0.33 11.95
N ASN A 211 -3.25 -0.65 13.06
CA ASN A 211 -4.71 -0.71 13.15
C ASN A 211 -5.22 0.31 14.17
N PRO A 212 -5.59 1.52 13.76
CA PRO A 212 -6.06 2.57 14.68
C PRO A 212 -7.37 2.25 15.39
N ALA A 213 -8.12 1.23 14.95
CA ALA A 213 -9.32 0.76 15.61
C ALA A 213 -9.03 -0.20 16.79
N SER A 214 -7.80 -0.70 16.89
CA SER A 214 -7.34 -1.54 17.99
C SER A 214 -6.99 -0.68 19.22
N PRO A 215 -7.24 -1.19 20.45
CA PRO A 215 -6.70 -0.59 21.68
C PRO A 215 -5.16 -0.48 21.68
N ALA A 216 -4.48 -1.36 20.94
CA ALA A 216 -3.06 -1.29 20.65
C ALA A 216 -2.88 -1.13 19.12
N PRO A 217 -2.83 0.12 18.60
CA PRO A 217 -2.76 0.39 17.16
C PRO A 217 -1.56 -0.26 16.47
N ILE A 218 -0.44 -0.36 17.15
CA ILE A 218 0.72 -1.14 16.75
C ILE A 218 0.86 -2.26 17.78
N PRO A 219 0.76 -3.54 17.37
CA PRO A 219 0.91 -4.66 18.29
C PRO A 219 2.24 -4.60 19.04
N ASP A 220 2.22 -4.95 20.30
CA ASP A 220 3.40 -5.08 21.17
C ASP A 220 4.28 -3.81 21.30
N LEU A 221 3.77 -2.65 20.89
CA LEU A 221 4.50 -1.38 21.03
C LEU A 221 4.62 -0.96 22.50
N GLN A 222 3.62 -1.23 23.30
CA GLN A 222 3.61 -0.94 24.74
C GLN A 222 3.61 -2.23 25.56
N PRO A 223 4.24 -2.26 26.75
CA PRO A 223 4.14 -3.39 27.65
C PRO A 223 2.67 -3.70 27.98
N PRO A 224 2.29 -4.98 28.16
CA PRO A 224 0.94 -5.34 28.58
C PRO A 224 0.54 -4.62 29.87
N ALA A 225 -0.72 -4.23 29.99
CA ALA A 225 -1.24 -3.55 31.19
C ALA A 225 -1.03 -4.36 32.50
N SER A 226 -0.84 -5.68 32.39
CA SER A 226 -0.49 -6.57 33.51
C SER A 226 0.97 -6.37 33.99
N SER A 227 1.85 -5.84 33.16
CA SER A 227 3.27 -5.63 33.46
C SER A 227 3.54 -4.31 34.16
N LYS A 228 2.81 -4.03 35.24
CA LYS A 228 2.88 -2.78 36.02
C LYS A 228 4.28 -2.49 36.61
N PHE A 229 5.12 -3.50 36.71
CA PHE A 229 6.51 -3.37 37.17
C PHE A 229 7.45 -2.78 36.10
N ILE A 230 7.04 -2.74 34.84
CA ILE A 230 7.81 -2.13 33.75
C ILE A 230 7.49 -0.63 33.72
N THR A 231 8.28 0.15 34.42
CA THR A 231 8.17 1.60 34.37
C THR A 231 8.87 2.16 33.12
N PRO A 232 8.56 3.39 32.67
CA PRO A 232 9.28 4.01 31.56
C PRO A 232 10.79 4.03 31.74
N ALA A 233 11.27 4.29 32.98
CA ALA A 233 12.70 4.26 33.30
C ALA A 233 13.27 2.84 33.14
N ALA A 234 12.61 1.84 33.71
CA ALA A 234 13.02 0.44 33.57
C ALA A 234 13.07 -0.03 32.10
N SER A 235 12.12 0.45 31.27
CA SER A 235 12.13 0.18 29.82
C SER A 235 13.36 0.77 29.14
N VAL A 236 13.72 2.02 29.44
CA VAL A 236 14.92 2.68 28.90
C VAL A 236 16.19 1.94 29.30
N ASP A 237 16.31 1.56 30.56
CA ASP A 237 17.50 0.86 31.07
C ASP A 237 17.59 -0.58 30.51
N GLY A 238 16.44 -1.26 30.38
CA GLY A 238 16.36 -2.56 29.73
C GLY A 238 16.80 -2.51 28.26
N LEU A 239 16.39 -1.48 27.52
CA LEU A 239 16.81 -1.26 26.13
C LEU A 239 18.30 -0.96 26.01
N LYS A 240 18.88 -0.15 26.91
CA LYS A 240 20.33 0.09 26.97
C LYS A 240 21.10 -1.19 27.21
N LEU A 241 20.64 -2.00 28.18
CA LEU A 241 21.26 -3.29 28.47
C LEU A 241 21.19 -4.22 27.26
N LEU A 242 20.02 -4.34 26.63
CA LEU A 242 19.84 -5.16 25.43
C LEU A 242 20.75 -4.71 24.29
N ASN A 243 20.87 -3.41 24.08
CA ASN A 243 21.75 -2.84 23.05
C ASN A 243 23.21 -3.18 23.32
N ASN A 244 23.70 -3.01 24.56
CA ASN A 244 25.05 -3.41 24.95
C ASN A 244 25.30 -4.92 24.74
N MET A 245 24.32 -5.77 25.09
CA MET A 245 24.43 -7.22 24.86
C MET A 245 24.47 -7.55 23.36
N ASN A 246 23.67 -6.87 22.55
CA ASN A 246 23.66 -7.04 21.10
C ASN A 246 24.97 -6.56 20.45
N GLN A 247 25.49 -5.41 20.87
CA GLN A 247 26.80 -4.92 20.41
C GLN A 247 27.94 -5.88 20.75
N ASN A 248 28.00 -6.37 22.00
CA ASN A 248 28.98 -7.34 22.38
C ASN A 248 28.86 -8.66 21.59
N PHE A 249 27.63 -9.09 21.30
CA PHE A 249 27.39 -10.27 20.47
C PHE A 249 27.77 -10.05 19.00
N ALA A 250 27.72 -8.81 18.52
CA ALA A 250 28.08 -8.44 17.16
C ALA A 250 29.59 -8.36 16.94
N THR A 251 30.40 -8.09 17.98
CA THR A 251 31.86 -7.98 17.88
C THR A 251 32.51 -9.24 17.34
N ASP A 252 31.99 -10.41 17.70
CA ASP A 252 32.51 -11.72 17.26
C ASP A 252 31.88 -12.16 15.91
N ARG A 253 31.01 -11.34 15.31
CA ARG A 253 30.19 -11.66 14.12
C ARG A 253 30.18 -10.51 13.15
N LEU A 254 31.35 -9.98 12.84
CA LEU A 254 31.53 -8.86 11.90
C LEU A 254 30.95 -9.22 10.53
N GLY A 255 30.07 -8.37 10.02
CA GLY A 255 29.43 -8.53 8.70
C GLY A 255 28.11 -9.31 8.70
N ASP A 256 27.56 -9.75 9.84
CA ASP A 256 26.20 -10.29 9.89
C ASP A 256 25.17 -9.15 9.84
N SER A 257 24.71 -8.84 8.61
CA SER A 257 23.72 -7.79 8.35
C SER A 257 22.37 -8.05 9.01
N ARG A 258 22.03 -9.30 9.33
CA ARG A 258 20.78 -9.68 10.00
C ARG A 258 20.82 -9.27 11.47
N LEU A 259 21.98 -9.39 12.10
CA LEU A 259 22.18 -8.96 13.47
C LEU A 259 22.06 -7.43 13.58
N GLN A 260 22.68 -6.71 12.66
CA GLN A 260 22.58 -5.26 12.58
C GLN A 260 21.12 -4.81 12.38
N ALA A 261 20.41 -5.39 11.42
CA ALA A 261 19.00 -5.09 11.18
C ALA A 261 18.11 -5.37 12.41
N ARG A 262 18.45 -6.39 13.21
CA ARG A 262 17.76 -6.69 14.46
C ARG A 262 17.98 -5.61 15.53
N VAL A 263 19.21 -5.15 15.68
CA VAL A 263 19.54 -4.05 16.62
C VAL A 263 18.76 -2.80 16.23
N GLU A 264 18.81 -2.41 14.96
CA GLU A 264 18.07 -1.25 14.41
C GLU A 264 16.55 -1.37 14.60
N SER A 265 15.99 -2.58 14.49
CA SER A 265 14.55 -2.81 14.72
C SER A 265 14.16 -2.57 16.19
N TYR A 266 14.98 -2.98 17.15
CA TYR A 266 14.71 -2.71 18.56
C TYR A 266 14.87 -1.23 18.93
N GLU A 267 15.87 -0.55 18.37
CA GLU A 267 16.06 0.89 18.57
C GLU A 267 14.89 1.68 18.00
N LEU A 268 14.42 1.30 16.80
CA LEU A 268 13.24 1.92 16.19
C LEU A 268 11.99 1.69 17.04
N ALA A 269 11.75 0.46 17.50
CA ALA A 269 10.59 0.17 18.35
C ALA A 269 10.58 1.03 19.62
N ALA A 270 11.74 1.22 20.24
CA ALA A 270 11.89 2.09 21.42
C ALA A 270 11.53 3.56 21.11
N LYS A 271 12.02 4.09 19.99
CA LYS A 271 11.70 5.46 19.56
C LYS A 271 10.21 5.61 19.20
N MET A 272 9.64 4.59 18.57
CA MET A 272 8.21 4.56 18.24
C MET A 272 7.31 4.59 19.47
N GLN A 273 7.71 3.98 20.59
CA GLN A 273 6.93 4.04 21.84
C GLN A 273 6.68 5.48 22.31
N LEU A 274 7.60 6.39 22.02
CA LEU A 274 7.50 7.80 22.37
C LEU A 274 6.76 8.62 21.31
N ALA A 275 7.02 8.37 20.04
CA ALA A 275 6.50 9.16 18.92
C ALA A 275 5.09 8.77 18.45
N ALA A 276 4.77 7.47 18.47
CA ALA A 276 3.51 6.96 17.95
C ALA A 276 2.26 7.52 18.65
N PRO A 277 2.20 7.65 20.00
CA PRO A 277 1.02 8.20 20.66
C PRO A 277 0.60 9.58 20.15
N GLU A 278 1.58 10.44 19.86
CA GLU A 278 1.31 11.77 19.31
C GLU A 278 0.72 11.73 17.90
N VAL A 279 1.18 10.80 17.06
CA VAL A 279 0.64 10.65 15.70
C VAL A 279 -0.81 10.15 15.74
N PHE A 280 -1.11 9.20 16.64
CA PHE A 280 -2.45 8.63 16.78
C PHE A 280 -3.45 9.57 17.45
N ASP A 281 -2.99 10.58 18.17
CA ASP A 281 -3.87 11.55 18.85
C ASP A 281 -4.54 12.48 17.83
N LEU A 282 -5.67 12.02 17.29
CA LEU A 282 -6.48 12.79 16.35
C LEU A 282 -7.25 13.93 17.02
N SER A 283 -7.31 14.01 18.36
CA SER A 283 -7.99 15.10 19.08
C SER A 283 -7.31 16.47 18.84
N ARG A 284 -6.07 16.44 18.37
CA ARG A 284 -5.31 17.65 17.96
C ARG A 284 -5.75 18.24 16.63
N GLU A 285 -6.53 17.50 15.84
CA GLU A 285 -7.07 18.01 14.59
C GLU A 285 -8.31 18.89 14.85
N THR A 286 -8.53 19.86 13.99
CA THR A 286 -9.69 20.75 14.13
C THR A 286 -10.99 20.04 13.77
N ALA A 287 -12.11 20.53 14.29
CA ALA A 287 -13.43 20.02 13.93
C ALA A 287 -13.65 20.06 12.40
N PHE A 288 -13.15 21.09 11.72
CA PHE A 288 -13.18 21.21 10.26
C PHE A 288 -12.47 20.04 9.55
N ILE A 289 -11.31 19.62 10.03
CA ILE A 289 -10.57 18.48 9.46
C ILE A 289 -11.34 17.18 9.70
N HIS A 290 -11.87 16.99 10.91
CA HIS A 290 -12.70 15.82 11.23
C HIS A 290 -13.93 15.71 10.32
N GLU A 291 -14.63 16.82 10.09
CA GLU A 291 -15.79 16.87 9.20
C GLU A 291 -15.39 16.59 7.74
N ARG A 292 -14.33 17.22 7.26
CA ARG A 292 -13.81 17.03 5.90
C ARG A 292 -13.48 15.59 5.58
N TYR A 293 -12.76 14.91 6.47
CA TYR A 293 -12.44 13.50 6.29
C TYR A 293 -13.64 12.58 6.59
N GLY A 294 -14.60 13.03 7.39
CA GLY A 294 -15.71 12.21 7.85
C GLY A 294 -15.29 11.19 8.93
N THR A 295 -14.37 11.57 9.83
CA THR A 295 -13.80 10.65 10.83
C THR A 295 -14.78 10.18 11.89
N SER A 296 -15.88 10.90 12.09
CA SER A 296 -17.00 10.56 13.02
C SER A 296 -18.01 9.58 12.43
N ARG A 297 -17.91 9.25 11.13
CA ARG A 297 -18.79 8.25 10.51
C ARG A 297 -18.68 6.91 11.24
N PRO A 298 -19.76 6.13 11.36
CA PRO A 298 -19.71 4.87 12.09
C PRO A 298 -18.98 3.77 11.31
N GLY A 299 -18.53 2.74 12.03
CA GLY A 299 -18.01 1.50 11.47
C GLY A 299 -16.80 1.69 10.53
N ALA A 300 -16.81 0.95 9.43
CA ALA A 300 -15.72 0.94 8.47
C ALA A 300 -15.53 2.28 7.75
N ASP A 301 -16.58 3.06 7.55
CA ASP A 301 -16.52 4.37 6.92
C ASP A 301 -15.65 5.34 7.72
N GLY A 302 -15.92 5.47 9.02
CA GLY A 302 -15.13 6.31 9.90
C GLY A 302 -13.72 5.77 10.15
N ALA A 303 -13.56 4.45 10.18
CA ALA A 303 -12.24 3.84 10.32
C ALA A 303 -11.35 4.13 9.10
N PHE A 304 -11.86 3.98 7.87
CA PHE A 304 -11.12 4.33 6.66
C PHE A 304 -10.80 5.83 6.61
N SER A 305 -11.74 6.69 7.05
CA SER A 305 -11.52 8.14 7.16
C SER A 305 -10.36 8.46 8.12
N ARG A 306 -10.33 7.82 9.28
CA ARG A 306 -9.22 7.97 10.25
C ARG A 306 -7.91 7.45 9.68
N ASN A 307 -7.93 6.33 8.92
CA ASN A 307 -6.73 5.84 8.23
C ASN A 307 -6.18 6.85 7.21
N CYS A 308 -7.03 7.49 6.41
CA CYS A 308 -6.60 8.54 5.48
C CYS A 308 -6.01 9.77 6.21
N LEU A 309 -6.63 10.20 7.31
CA LEU A 309 -6.11 11.29 8.12
C LEU A 309 -4.76 10.93 8.78
N LEU A 310 -4.64 9.72 9.29
CA LEU A 310 -3.38 9.19 9.84
C LEU A 310 -2.30 9.03 8.76
N ALA A 311 -2.66 8.65 7.54
CA ALA A 311 -1.71 8.58 6.41
C ALA A 311 -1.07 9.93 6.15
N ARG A 312 -1.85 11.03 6.18
CA ARG A 312 -1.32 12.39 6.09
C ARG A 312 -0.39 12.70 7.27
N ARG A 313 -0.80 12.37 8.50
CA ARG A 313 0.02 12.62 9.71
C ARG A 313 1.33 11.84 9.72
N PHE A 314 1.30 10.58 9.32
CA PHE A 314 2.52 9.79 9.14
C PHE A 314 3.45 10.38 8.07
N ALA A 315 2.90 10.76 6.92
CA ALA A 315 3.65 11.42 5.86
C ALA A 315 4.26 12.75 6.33
N GLU A 316 3.50 13.57 7.06
CA GLU A 316 3.95 14.84 7.67
C GLU A 316 5.13 14.62 8.63
N ARG A 317 5.11 13.52 9.39
CA ARG A 317 6.18 13.11 10.32
C ARG A 317 7.37 12.40 9.66
N GLY A 318 7.37 12.27 8.33
CA GLY A 318 8.51 11.72 7.60
C GLY A 318 8.44 10.23 7.35
N VAL A 319 7.28 9.59 7.45
CA VAL A 319 7.09 8.24 6.90
C VAL A 319 7.14 8.32 5.38
N ARG A 320 8.00 7.50 4.76
CA ARG A 320 8.29 7.60 3.34
C ARG A 320 7.24 6.93 2.46
N PHE A 321 6.69 5.80 2.92
CA PHE A 321 5.65 5.07 2.22
C PHE A 321 4.53 4.67 3.18
N VAL A 322 3.32 5.15 2.91
CA VAL A 322 2.13 4.81 3.68
C VAL A 322 1.13 4.11 2.77
N GLN A 323 0.72 2.91 3.12
CA GLN A 323 -0.26 2.14 2.37
C GLN A 323 -1.55 2.01 3.16
N VAL A 324 -2.67 2.45 2.58
CA VAL A 324 -4.01 2.37 3.17
C VAL A 324 -4.85 1.43 2.34
N TRP A 325 -5.43 0.42 2.97
CA TRP A 325 -6.25 -0.58 2.31
C TRP A 325 -7.74 -0.32 2.54
N SER A 326 -8.52 -0.43 1.46
CA SER A 326 -9.98 -0.48 1.49
C SER A 326 -10.43 -1.86 1.06
N GLY A 327 -11.14 -2.56 1.94
CA GLY A 327 -11.61 -3.93 1.75
C GLY A 327 -10.69 -4.98 2.37
N ALA A 328 -11.28 -5.89 3.13
CA ALA A 328 -10.62 -7.07 3.67
C ALA A 328 -10.55 -8.20 2.61
N GLY A 329 -9.68 -9.17 2.79
CA GLY A 329 -9.68 -10.41 2.03
C GLY A 329 -10.94 -11.25 2.37
N GLY A 330 -11.54 -11.88 1.35
CA GLY A 330 -12.74 -12.70 1.51
C GLY A 330 -13.89 -12.26 0.60
N PRO A 331 -15.02 -12.94 0.66
CA PRO A 331 -16.09 -12.81 -0.33
C PRO A 331 -17.02 -11.59 -0.12
N LYS A 332 -16.77 -10.76 0.88
CA LYS A 332 -17.64 -9.62 1.23
C LYS A 332 -16.86 -8.44 1.78
N ASN A 333 -17.46 -7.26 1.73
CA ASN A 333 -16.90 -6.03 2.30
C ASN A 333 -15.58 -5.58 1.66
N ASN A 334 -15.46 -5.79 0.36
CA ASN A 334 -14.35 -5.37 -0.48
C ASN A 334 -14.87 -4.98 -1.87
N TRP A 335 -13.98 -4.80 -2.84
CA TRP A 335 -14.29 -4.38 -4.21
C TRP A 335 -14.66 -5.55 -5.14
N ASP A 336 -14.85 -6.75 -4.59
CA ASP A 336 -15.15 -7.99 -5.31
C ASP A 336 -16.66 -8.15 -5.58
N ASN A 337 -17.19 -7.35 -6.49
CA ASN A 337 -18.63 -7.18 -6.75
C ASN A 337 -19.11 -8.16 -7.84
N HIS A 338 -19.34 -9.42 -7.47
CA HIS A 338 -19.75 -10.50 -8.38
C HIS A 338 -21.25 -10.62 -8.60
N THR A 339 -22.08 -10.13 -7.69
CA THR A 339 -23.50 -10.47 -7.65
C THR A 339 -24.38 -9.30 -8.06
N ASN A 340 -24.15 -8.12 -7.48
CA ASN A 340 -25.04 -6.97 -7.65
C ASN A 340 -24.28 -5.64 -7.53
N ILE A 341 -23.61 -5.24 -8.61
CA ILE A 341 -22.88 -3.97 -8.69
C ILE A 341 -23.71 -2.76 -8.22
N PRO A 342 -24.99 -2.60 -8.62
CA PRO A 342 -25.82 -1.49 -8.15
C PRO A 342 -25.92 -1.33 -6.64
N THR A 343 -25.85 -2.43 -5.89
CA THR A 343 -25.99 -2.41 -4.41
C THR A 343 -24.67 -2.63 -3.68
N GLU A 344 -23.70 -3.30 -4.29
CA GLU A 344 -22.43 -3.65 -3.66
C GLU A 344 -21.38 -2.54 -3.78
N LEU A 345 -21.31 -1.87 -4.95
CA LEU A 345 -20.29 -0.84 -5.20
C LEU A 345 -20.55 0.48 -4.43
N PRO A 346 -21.77 1.04 -4.36
CA PRO A 346 -21.97 2.34 -3.72
C PRO A 346 -21.54 2.43 -2.26
N PRO A 347 -21.81 1.45 -1.38
CA PRO A 347 -21.38 1.52 0.01
C PRO A 347 -19.87 1.59 0.18
N ILE A 348 -19.10 0.77 -0.57
CA ILE A 348 -17.65 0.77 -0.45
C ILE A 348 -17.02 1.97 -1.16
N ALA A 349 -17.61 2.45 -2.25
CA ALA A 349 -17.20 3.68 -2.91
C ALA A 349 -17.38 4.89 -1.99
N LYS A 350 -18.54 5.01 -1.31
CA LYS A 350 -18.84 6.05 -0.33
C LYS A 350 -17.85 6.04 0.84
N GLN A 351 -17.40 4.85 1.27
CA GLN A 351 -16.38 4.73 2.31
C GLN A 351 -15.10 5.46 1.94
N VAL A 352 -14.70 5.42 0.67
CA VAL A 352 -13.39 5.87 0.15
C VAL A 352 -13.45 7.29 -0.40
N ASP A 353 -14.53 7.69 -1.04
CA ASP A 353 -14.65 8.89 -1.84
C ASP A 353 -14.31 10.18 -1.07
N GLN A 354 -15.07 10.47 -0.02
CA GLN A 354 -14.89 11.68 0.78
C GLN A 354 -13.49 11.76 1.45
N PRO A 355 -12.97 10.73 2.14
CA PRO A 355 -11.69 10.85 2.82
C PRO A 355 -10.48 10.91 1.86
N VAL A 356 -10.57 10.32 0.67
CA VAL A 356 -9.50 10.47 -0.34
C VAL A 356 -9.51 11.87 -0.95
N ALA A 357 -10.68 12.44 -1.25
CA ALA A 357 -10.81 13.83 -1.65
C ALA A 357 -10.30 14.79 -0.56
N ALA A 358 -10.64 14.54 0.71
CA ALA A 358 -10.14 15.32 1.85
C ALA A 358 -8.61 15.23 1.97
N LEU A 359 -8.04 14.06 1.75
CA LEU A 359 -6.59 13.86 1.77
C LEU A 359 -5.89 14.71 0.69
N LEU A 360 -6.40 14.71 -0.55
CA LEU A 360 -5.87 15.57 -1.62
C LEU A 360 -5.89 17.06 -1.22
N MET A 361 -7.01 17.51 -0.68
CA MET A 361 -7.18 18.92 -0.26
C MET A 361 -6.26 19.29 0.91
N ASP A 362 -6.13 18.41 1.91
CA ASP A 362 -5.30 18.64 3.09
C ASP A 362 -3.81 18.67 2.73
N LEU A 363 -3.36 17.75 1.86
CA LEU A 363 -1.99 17.79 1.31
C LEU A 363 -1.70 19.10 0.57
N LYS A 364 -2.66 19.62 -0.23
CA LYS A 364 -2.53 20.91 -0.93
C LYS A 364 -2.49 22.09 0.07
N ALA A 365 -3.40 22.11 1.02
CA ALA A 365 -3.50 23.19 2.00
C ALA A 365 -2.23 23.30 2.88
N ARG A 366 -1.55 22.17 3.13
CA ARG A 366 -0.30 22.11 3.91
C ARG A 366 0.97 22.26 3.08
N GLY A 367 0.87 22.45 1.76
CA GLY A 367 2.02 22.49 0.85
C GLY A 367 2.71 21.16 0.65
N MET A 368 2.19 20.06 1.24
CA MET A 368 2.76 18.72 1.13
C MET A 368 2.53 18.08 -0.24
N PHE A 369 1.54 18.55 -0.99
CA PHE A 369 1.25 18.07 -2.34
C PHE A 369 2.43 18.25 -3.30
N ALA A 370 3.31 19.23 -3.02
CA ALA A 370 4.49 19.52 -3.82
C ALA A 370 5.63 18.49 -3.69
N ASP A 371 5.61 17.61 -2.67
CA ASP A 371 6.63 16.58 -2.45
C ASP A 371 6.05 15.20 -2.05
N THR A 372 4.73 15.05 -2.11
CA THR A 372 4.01 13.81 -1.82
C THR A 372 3.28 13.32 -3.06
N LEU A 373 3.40 12.03 -3.35
CA LEU A 373 2.66 11.35 -4.40
C LEU A 373 1.53 10.53 -3.77
N LEU A 374 0.31 10.78 -4.21
CA LEU A 374 -0.84 9.94 -3.91
C LEU A 374 -1.09 8.99 -5.07
N VAL A 375 -1.23 7.70 -4.78
CA VAL A 375 -1.50 6.62 -5.74
C VAL A 375 -2.79 5.92 -5.34
N PHE A 376 -3.71 5.75 -6.27
CA PHE A 376 -4.98 5.05 -6.08
C PHE A 376 -5.05 3.89 -7.07
N THR A 377 -5.08 2.66 -6.58
CA THR A 377 -4.94 1.47 -7.42
C THR A 377 -5.71 0.27 -6.86
N THR A 378 -5.80 -0.78 -7.65
CA THR A 378 -6.38 -2.09 -7.33
C THR A 378 -5.55 -3.18 -8.00
N GLU A 379 -5.82 -4.45 -7.74
CA GLU A 379 -5.04 -5.57 -8.30
C GLU A 379 -5.42 -5.93 -9.74
N PHE A 380 -6.67 -5.68 -10.16
CA PHE A 380 -7.21 -5.84 -11.51
C PHE A 380 -8.58 -5.15 -11.65
N GLY A 381 -9.18 -5.22 -12.81
CA GLY A 381 -10.49 -4.64 -13.11
C GLY A 381 -11.62 -5.68 -13.17
N ARG A 382 -12.71 -5.28 -13.81
CA ARG A 382 -13.91 -6.11 -13.99
C ARG A 382 -14.27 -6.28 -15.46
N MET A 383 -14.98 -7.39 -15.76
CA MET A 383 -15.48 -7.70 -17.09
C MET A 383 -16.65 -6.79 -17.48
N PRO A 384 -16.78 -6.43 -18.78
CA PRO A 384 -17.93 -5.68 -19.29
C PRO A 384 -19.21 -6.53 -19.39
N PHE A 385 -19.13 -7.80 -19.08
CA PHE A 385 -20.21 -8.76 -19.16
C PHE A 385 -20.88 -8.98 -17.81
N THR A 386 -22.15 -9.36 -17.83
CA THR A 386 -22.87 -9.74 -16.62
C THR A 386 -22.35 -11.06 -16.06
N GLN A 387 -22.33 -11.13 -14.75
CA GLN A 387 -22.14 -12.37 -13.98
C GLN A 387 -23.20 -12.40 -12.87
N SER A 388 -23.81 -13.58 -12.65
CA SER A 388 -24.79 -13.77 -11.56
C SER A 388 -25.91 -12.71 -11.53
N GLY A 389 -26.40 -12.30 -12.71
CA GLY A 389 -27.41 -11.25 -12.86
C GLY A 389 -26.83 -9.91 -13.23
N VAL A 390 -26.47 -9.06 -12.28
CA VAL A 390 -25.93 -7.71 -12.50
C VAL A 390 -24.58 -7.47 -11.81
N GLY A 391 -23.85 -8.52 -11.52
CA GLY A 391 -22.46 -8.51 -11.08
C GLY A 391 -21.49 -8.51 -12.26
N ARG A 392 -20.19 -8.45 -11.96
CA ARG A 392 -19.09 -8.51 -12.94
C ARG A 392 -18.00 -9.46 -12.49
N ASP A 393 -17.50 -10.27 -13.43
CA ASP A 393 -16.37 -11.15 -13.20
C ASP A 393 -15.03 -10.40 -13.22
N HIS A 394 -13.96 -11.07 -12.80
CA HIS A 394 -12.59 -10.56 -12.76
C HIS A 394 -12.04 -10.30 -14.16
N ASN A 395 -11.32 -9.19 -14.29
CA ASN A 395 -10.65 -8.84 -15.53
C ASN A 395 -9.22 -8.34 -15.31
N GLY A 396 -8.24 -9.20 -15.59
CA GLY A 396 -6.82 -8.82 -15.58
C GLY A 396 -6.37 -8.01 -16.80
N SER A 397 -7.20 -7.95 -17.85
CA SER A 397 -6.79 -7.39 -19.14
C SER A 397 -6.85 -5.84 -19.20
N THR A 398 -7.59 -5.21 -18.30
CA THR A 398 -7.55 -3.76 -18.11
C THR A 398 -8.13 -3.34 -16.77
N PHE A 399 -7.58 -2.27 -16.21
CA PHE A 399 -8.12 -1.55 -15.04
C PHE A 399 -7.58 -0.12 -15.00
N VAL A 400 -8.08 0.69 -14.10
CA VAL A 400 -7.69 2.08 -13.93
C VAL A 400 -6.93 2.28 -12.64
N THR A 401 -5.81 3.01 -12.73
CA THR A 401 -5.05 3.57 -11.62
C THR A 401 -4.92 5.07 -11.84
N TRP A 402 -4.89 5.86 -10.78
CA TRP A 402 -4.53 7.27 -10.92
C TRP A 402 -3.47 7.69 -9.90
N LEU A 403 -2.70 8.70 -10.29
CA LEU A 403 -1.67 9.33 -9.48
C LEU A 403 -1.98 10.82 -9.36
N ALA A 404 -1.63 11.42 -8.23
CA ALA A 404 -1.74 12.87 -8.03
C ALA A 404 -0.61 13.38 -7.13
N GLY A 405 -0.15 14.60 -7.36
CA GLY A 405 0.87 15.25 -6.53
C GLY A 405 2.19 15.48 -7.23
N ALA A 406 3.25 15.45 -6.46
CA ALA A 406 4.58 15.87 -6.89
C ALA A 406 5.05 15.17 -8.17
N GLY A 407 5.50 15.97 -9.13
CA GLY A 407 6.08 15.49 -10.38
C GLY A 407 5.10 14.88 -11.38
N VAL A 408 3.80 14.92 -11.08
CA VAL A 408 2.74 14.40 -11.95
C VAL A 408 1.95 15.55 -12.57
N LYS A 409 1.64 15.45 -13.87
CA LYS A 409 0.71 16.37 -14.54
C LYS A 409 -0.71 16.05 -14.14
N GLY A 410 -1.43 17.02 -13.59
CA GLY A 410 -2.86 16.87 -13.33
C GLY A 410 -3.71 17.02 -14.59
N GLY A 411 -4.92 16.42 -14.58
CA GLY A 411 -5.90 16.51 -15.66
C GLY A 411 -5.57 15.73 -16.93
N VAL A 412 -4.57 14.82 -16.88
CA VAL A 412 -4.15 14.03 -18.04
C VAL A 412 -4.58 12.57 -17.93
N SER A 413 -4.65 11.91 -19.09
CA SER A 413 -4.87 10.45 -19.17
C SER A 413 -3.80 9.83 -20.05
N HIS A 414 -3.35 8.64 -19.67
CA HIS A 414 -2.42 7.82 -20.43
C HIS A 414 -3.00 6.42 -20.65
N GLY A 415 -2.94 5.98 -21.90
CA GLY A 415 -3.50 4.73 -22.34
C GLY A 415 -5.02 4.77 -22.50
N GLU A 416 -5.55 3.76 -23.20
CA GLU A 416 -6.98 3.57 -23.43
C GLU A 416 -7.31 2.07 -23.43
N SER A 417 -8.43 1.71 -22.85
CA SER A 417 -9.06 0.40 -23.02
C SER A 417 -9.86 0.37 -24.33
N ASP A 418 -10.24 -0.82 -24.77
CA ASP A 418 -11.09 -0.99 -25.95
C ASP A 418 -12.51 -0.41 -25.73
N GLU A 419 -13.33 -0.50 -26.78
CA GLU A 419 -14.69 0.07 -26.81
C GLU A 419 -15.64 -0.48 -25.75
N PHE A 420 -15.29 -1.61 -25.12
CA PHE A 420 -16.08 -2.24 -24.04
C PHE A 420 -15.42 -2.14 -22.67
N SER A 421 -14.23 -1.53 -22.57
CA SER A 421 -13.44 -1.61 -21.32
C SER A 421 -13.07 -3.06 -20.94
N TYR A 422 -12.88 -3.92 -21.97
CA TYR A 422 -12.55 -5.31 -21.78
C TYR A 422 -11.05 -5.56 -21.70
N LYS A 423 -10.27 -4.92 -22.59
CA LYS A 423 -8.80 -5.06 -22.62
C LYS A 423 -8.12 -3.73 -22.90
N ALA A 424 -6.91 -3.58 -22.39
CA ALA A 424 -6.05 -2.45 -22.73
C ALA A 424 -5.74 -2.47 -24.24
N ALA A 425 -5.98 -1.34 -24.92
CA ALA A 425 -5.84 -1.21 -26.38
C ALA A 425 -4.64 -0.33 -26.77
N ILE A 426 -4.51 0.84 -26.17
CA ILE A 426 -3.50 1.85 -26.52
C ILE A 426 -2.65 2.15 -25.31
N ASN A 427 -1.33 2.28 -25.49
CA ASN A 427 -0.37 2.65 -24.44
C ASN A 427 -0.58 1.86 -23.15
N LYS A 428 -0.53 0.54 -23.28
CA LYS A 428 -0.72 -0.41 -22.18
C LYS A 428 0.34 -0.18 -21.10
N THR A 429 -0.08 -0.24 -19.85
CA THR A 429 0.76 -0.13 -18.68
C THR A 429 0.52 -1.28 -17.71
N ASN A 430 1.44 -1.51 -16.79
CA ASN A 430 1.35 -2.58 -15.79
C ASN A 430 1.99 -2.12 -14.46
N CYS A 431 2.02 -3.00 -13.46
CA CYS A 431 2.62 -2.67 -12.17
C CYS A 431 4.11 -2.31 -12.27
N TYR A 432 4.85 -2.89 -13.21
CA TYR A 432 6.28 -2.59 -13.37
C TYR A 432 6.50 -1.17 -13.87
N ASP A 433 5.67 -0.68 -14.81
CA ASP A 433 5.71 0.69 -15.33
C ASP A 433 5.30 1.69 -14.26
N LEU A 434 4.27 1.33 -13.47
CA LEU A 434 3.85 2.13 -12.32
C LEU A 434 4.99 2.30 -11.32
N TYR A 435 5.66 1.21 -10.93
CA TYR A 435 6.75 1.29 -9.96
C TYR A 435 8.04 1.86 -10.54
N ALA A 436 8.34 1.65 -11.82
CA ALA A 436 9.43 2.36 -12.50
C ALA A 436 9.20 3.88 -12.43
N THR A 437 7.94 4.32 -12.64
CA THR A 437 7.54 5.73 -12.58
C THR A 437 7.63 6.30 -11.16
N ILE A 438 7.13 5.55 -10.15
CA ILE A 438 7.21 5.97 -8.74
C ILE A 438 8.68 6.09 -8.30
N LEU A 439 9.51 5.09 -8.58
CA LEU A 439 10.93 5.11 -8.24
C LEU A 439 11.65 6.27 -8.95
N HIS A 440 11.36 6.49 -10.24
CA HIS A 440 11.89 7.63 -10.98
C HIS A 440 11.51 8.97 -10.33
N LEU A 441 10.27 9.18 -9.97
CA LEU A 441 9.81 10.38 -9.25
C LEU A 441 10.53 10.56 -7.89
N MET A 442 10.89 9.45 -7.24
CA MET A 442 11.65 9.44 -5.99
C MET A 442 13.18 9.56 -6.19
N GLY A 443 13.66 9.76 -7.41
CA GLY A 443 15.07 9.93 -7.71
C GLY A 443 15.87 8.65 -7.87
N VAL A 444 15.18 7.51 -7.99
CA VAL A 444 15.78 6.17 -8.10
C VAL A 444 15.60 5.62 -9.51
N ASP A 445 16.69 5.22 -10.12
CA ASP A 445 16.69 4.42 -11.34
C ASP A 445 16.34 2.96 -10.97
N HIS A 446 15.16 2.50 -11.43
CA HIS A 446 14.65 1.18 -11.08
C HIS A 446 15.49 0.03 -11.63
N GLU A 447 16.30 0.27 -12.69
CA GLU A 447 17.16 -0.75 -13.27
C GLU A 447 18.45 -0.93 -12.45
N LYS A 448 18.91 0.13 -11.78
CA LYS A 448 20.07 0.11 -10.89
C LYS A 448 19.75 -0.36 -9.48
N LEU A 449 18.47 -0.29 -9.07
CA LEU A 449 18.03 -0.78 -7.77
C LEU A 449 17.89 -2.31 -7.82
N SER A 450 18.94 -3.02 -7.50
CA SER A 450 18.96 -4.49 -7.51
C SER A 450 19.59 -5.07 -6.25
N VAL A 451 19.20 -6.28 -5.91
CA VAL A 451 19.77 -7.07 -4.82
C VAL A 451 20.05 -8.49 -5.33
N ARG A 452 21.26 -8.98 -5.07
CA ARG A 452 21.65 -10.36 -5.39
C ARG A 452 20.90 -11.31 -4.46
N HIS A 453 20.06 -12.18 -5.02
CA HIS A 453 19.34 -13.20 -4.27
C HIS A 453 19.26 -14.50 -5.07
N ASN A 454 19.67 -15.62 -4.46
CA ASN A 454 19.72 -16.94 -5.11
C ASN A 454 20.42 -16.91 -6.47
N GLY A 455 21.57 -16.22 -6.56
CA GLY A 455 22.37 -16.15 -7.77
C GLY A 455 21.84 -15.24 -8.87
N ILE A 456 20.74 -14.50 -8.64
CA ILE A 456 20.10 -13.60 -9.61
C ILE A 456 20.02 -12.19 -9.02
N ASP A 457 20.26 -11.16 -9.85
CA ASP A 457 20.03 -9.77 -9.47
C ASP A 457 18.56 -9.45 -9.60
N ARG A 458 17.88 -9.32 -8.46
CA ARG A 458 16.44 -9.08 -8.36
C ARG A 458 16.14 -7.59 -8.27
N ARG A 459 15.06 -7.17 -8.92
CA ARG A 459 14.53 -5.80 -8.91
C ARG A 459 13.02 -5.84 -8.61
N LEU A 460 12.47 -4.75 -8.10
CA LEU A 460 11.01 -4.60 -7.96
C LEU A 460 10.30 -4.75 -9.31
N THR A 461 10.90 -4.23 -10.35
CA THR A 461 10.36 -4.26 -11.72
C THR A 461 10.75 -5.50 -12.53
N ASP A 462 11.41 -6.48 -11.90
CA ASP A 462 11.95 -7.66 -12.56
C ASP A 462 12.79 -7.27 -13.79
N VAL A 463 12.52 -7.83 -14.98
CA VAL A 463 13.15 -7.47 -16.25
C VAL A 463 12.33 -6.46 -17.07
N HIS A 464 11.28 -5.91 -16.46
CA HIS A 464 10.30 -5.03 -17.09
C HIS A 464 10.38 -3.61 -16.52
N GLY A 465 9.42 -2.77 -16.90
CA GLY A 465 9.18 -1.44 -16.39
C GLY A 465 9.72 -0.34 -17.28
N GLU A 466 8.80 0.52 -17.70
CA GLU A 466 9.12 1.76 -18.41
C GLU A 466 8.53 2.94 -17.63
N VAL A 467 9.32 4.00 -17.52
CA VAL A 467 8.83 5.25 -16.91
C VAL A 467 7.77 5.88 -17.81
N ILE A 468 6.58 6.08 -17.27
CA ILE A 468 5.41 6.63 -17.99
C ILE A 468 5.58 8.15 -18.16
N LYS A 469 6.49 8.54 -19.06
CA LYS A 469 6.89 9.94 -19.29
C LYS A 469 5.71 10.89 -19.60
N PRO A 470 4.65 10.49 -20.34
CA PRO A 470 3.55 11.40 -20.68
C PRO A 470 2.82 12.01 -19.47
N ILE A 471 2.83 11.34 -18.30
CA ILE A 471 2.20 11.85 -17.08
C ILE A 471 3.14 12.66 -16.19
N LEU A 472 4.43 12.80 -16.54
CA LEU A 472 5.41 13.53 -15.73
C LEU A 472 5.35 15.03 -16.01
N ALA A 473 5.39 15.85 -14.91
CA ALA A 473 5.43 17.32 -14.97
C ALA A 473 6.85 17.88 -15.13
#